data_915c5eb52e21ceb7669910503bf30d35
#
_entry.id   915c5eb52e21ceb7669910503bf30d35
#
_cell.length_a   1.000
_cell.length_b   1.000
_cell.length_c   1.000
_cell.angle_alpha   90.00
_cell.angle_beta   90.00
_cell.angle_gamma   90.00
#
_symmetry.space_group_name_H-M   'P 1'
#
loop_
_entity.id
_entity.type
_entity.pdbx_description
1 polymer ?
#
loop_
_entity_poly.entity_id
_entity_poly.type
_entity_poly.pdbx_seq_one_letter_code
_entity_poly.pdbx_strand_id
1 'polypeptide(L)'
;MTRADKALVFLLRLVGVPALFALVAVFMPSSWMAATHRWLGLGEMPSGPIVEYLARSLSAFYALVGALCLVMASDLDRYRPLVRFFGVCLALLGIVFTGVDLAAGMPWWWTALEGPGAVPVGAYFLLTS
;
A
#
# COMPACT_ATOMS: atom_id res chain seq x y z
N MET A 1 -25.12 -10.60 -0.03
CA MET A 1 -23.70 -10.45 -0.34
C MET A 1 -23.17 -11.71 -0.99
N THR A 2 -22.68 -11.59 -2.21
CA THR A 2 -22.13 -12.71 -2.99
C THR A 2 -20.77 -13.17 -2.45
N ARG A 3 -20.25 -14.32 -2.94
CA ARG A 3 -18.89 -14.75 -2.60
C ARG A 3 -17.84 -13.74 -3.06
N ALA A 4 -18.05 -13.14 -4.24
CA ALA A 4 -17.18 -12.09 -4.76
C ALA A 4 -17.20 -10.85 -3.86
N ASP A 5 -18.35 -10.44 -3.37
CA ASP A 5 -18.47 -9.30 -2.45
C ASP A 5 -17.72 -9.55 -1.14
N LYS A 6 -17.84 -10.75 -0.58
CA LYS A 6 -17.11 -11.13 0.63
C LYS A 6 -15.59 -11.10 0.42
N ALA A 7 -15.14 -11.57 -0.76
CA ALA A 7 -13.73 -11.52 -1.12
C ALA A 7 -13.24 -10.08 -1.33
N LEU A 8 -14.06 -9.22 -1.94
CA LEU A 8 -13.75 -7.78 -2.07
C LEU A 8 -13.57 -7.11 -0.70
N VAL A 9 -14.53 -7.32 0.21
CA VAL A 9 -14.44 -6.78 1.56
C VAL A 9 -13.21 -7.30 2.29
N PHE A 10 -12.93 -8.59 2.17
CA PHE A 10 -11.74 -9.19 2.76
C PHE A 10 -10.45 -8.58 2.22
N LEU A 11 -10.33 -8.42 0.89
CA LEU A 11 -9.15 -7.83 0.26
C LEU A 11 -8.99 -6.35 0.61
N LEU A 12 -10.08 -5.58 0.65
CA LEU A 12 -10.03 -4.19 1.10
C LEU A 12 -9.52 -4.07 2.53
N ARG A 13 -9.91 -4.97 3.41
CA ARG A 13 -9.41 -5.01 4.79
C ARG A 13 -7.96 -5.49 4.84
N LEU A 14 -7.61 -6.49 4.03
CA LEU A 14 -6.25 -7.02 3.97
C LEU A 14 -5.24 -5.98 3.46
N VAL A 15 -5.63 -5.13 2.53
CA VAL A 15 -4.84 -3.98 2.07
C VAL A 15 -4.91 -2.84 3.07
N GLY A 16 -6.11 -2.55 3.58
CA GLY A 16 -6.37 -1.36 4.39
C GLY A 16 -5.76 -1.42 5.78
N VAL A 17 -5.84 -2.55 6.47
CA VAL A 17 -5.33 -2.66 7.85
C VAL A 17 -3.82 -2.47 7.93
N PRO A 18 -2.98 -3.19 7.14
CA PRO A 18 -1.54 -2.95 7.17
C PRO A 18 -1.17 -1.53 6.73
N ALA A 19 -1.86 -0.98 5.72
CA ALA A 19 -1.62 0.37 5.26
C ALA A 19 -1.94 1.42 6.35
N LEU A 20 -3.01 1.22 7.11
CA LEU A 20 -3.35 2.08 8.24
C LEU A 20 -2.29 2.01 9.35
N PHE A 21 -1.70 0.84 9.59
CA PHE A 21 -0.61 0.69 10.55
C PHE A 21 0.67 1.45 10.16
N ALA A 22 0.81 1.88 8.91
CA ALA A 22 1.90 2.78 8.52
C ALA A 22 1.89 4.11 9.30
N LEU A 23 0.76 4.46 9.93
CA LEU A 23 0.67 5.62 10.81
C LEU A 23 1.68 5.55 11.97
N VAL A 24 2.01 4.35 12.44
CA VAL A 24 3.03 4.15 13.48
C VAL A 24 4.38 4.72 13.05
N ALA A 25 4.76 4.57 11.78
CA ALA A 25 6.03 5.08 11.26
C ALA A 25 6.11 6.62 11.27
N VAL A 26 4.97 7.31 11.24
CA VAL A 26 4.94 8.79 11.34
C VAL A 26 5.49 9.27 12.68
N PHE A 27 5.24 8.52 13.75
CA PHE A 27 5.64 8.86 15.12
C PHE A 27 6.84 8.04 15.62
N MET A 28 7.37 7.16 14.79
CA MET A 28 8.48 6.28 15.14
C MET A 28 9.77 7.08 15.31
N PRO A 29 10.59 6.80 16.36
CA PRO A 29 11.92 7.38 16.46
C PRO A 29 12.79 7.04 15.25
N SER A 30 13.66 7.98 14.82
CA SER A 30 14.55 7.77 13.67
C SER A 30 15.45 6.54 13.80
N SER A 31 15.89 6.23 15.02
CA SER A 31 16.69 5.02 15.29
C SER A 31 15.93 3.73 15.01
N TRP A 32 14.63 3.71 15.26
CA TRP A 32 13.77 2.56 14.96
C TRP A 32 13.52 2.41 13.45
N MET A 33 13.36 3.53 12.76
CA MET A 33 13.26 3.52 11.29
C MET A 33 14.53 2.94 10.67
N ALA A 34 15.70 3.39 11.11
CA ALA A 34 16.98 2.89 10.62
C ALA A 34 17.17 1.39 10.91
N ALA A 35 16.79 0.93 12.10
CA ALA A 35 16.83 -0.47 12.47
C ALA A 35 15.90 -1.33 11.62
N THR A 36 14.68 -0.87 11.38
CA THR A 36 13.70 -1.54 10.51
C THR A 36 14.20 -1.62 9.07
N HIS A 37 14.77 -0.55 8.57
CA HIS A 37 15.34 -0.47 7.22
C HIS A 37 16.46 -1.52 7.03
N ARG A 38 17.37 -1.65 7.99
CA ARG A 38 18.39 -2.69 7.97
C ARG A 38 17.80 -4.10 8.08
N TRP A 39 16.85 -4.29 8.98
CA TRP A 39 16.20 -5.59 9.17
C TRP A 39 15.50 -6.08 7.90
N LEU A 40 14.91 -5.17 7.14
CA LEU A 40 14.27 -5.48 5.85
C LEU A 40 15.27 -5.76 4.71
N GLY A 41 16.59 -5.64 4.96
CA GLY A 41 17.60 -5.87 3.94
C GLY A 41 17.78 -4.72 2.96
N LEU A 42 17.31 -3.52 3.31
CA LEU A 42 17.41 -2.33 2.47
C LEU A 42 18.75 -1.58 2.64
N GLY A 43 19.62 -2.08 3.52
CA GLY A 43 20.92 -1.45 3.81
C GLY A 43 20.84 -0.37 4.89
N GLU A 44 21.83 0.50 4.92
CA GLU A 44 21.84 1.64 5.83
C GLU A 44 20.88 2.73 5.36
N MET A 45 20.03 3.19 6.28
CA MET A 45 19.13 4.30 6.00
C MET A 45 19.94 5.59 5.86
N PRO A 46 19.84 6.30 4.72
CA PRO A 46 20.48 7.60 4.60
C PRO A 46 20.02 8.57 5.69
N SER A 47 20.92 9.43 6.15
CA SER A 47 20.61 10.47 7.13
C SER A 47 20.21 11.77 6.43
N GLY A 48 19.43 12.60 7.11
CA GLY A 48 19.07 13.94 6.67
C GLY A 48 17.58 14.22 6.76
N PRO A 49 17.21 15.52 6.83
CA PRO A 49 15.83 15.94 7.02
C PRO A 49 14.88 15.47 5.89
N ILE A 50 15.38 15.44 4.65
CA ILE A 50 14.55 15.05 3.49
C ILE A 50 14.16 13.57 3.54
N VAL A 51 15.04 12.71 4.03
CA VAL A 51 14.77 11.27 4.15
C VAL A 51 13.68 11.02 5.18
N GLU A 52 13.78 11.64 6.36
CA GLU A 52 12.75 11.55 7.39
C GLU A 52 11.43 12.13 6.93
N TYR A 53 11.46 13.28 6.28
CA TYR A 53 10.27 13.90 5.71
C TYR A 53 9.56 12.97 4.73
N LEU A 54 10.27 12.40 3.77
CA LEU A 54 9.69 11.50 2.78
C LEU A 54 9.14 10.23 3.42
N ALA A 55 9.89 9.62 4.34
CA ALA A 55 9.45 8.40 5.02
C ALA A 55 8.17 8.62 5.83
N ARG A 56 8.12 9.70 6.61
CA ARG A 56 6.95 10.02 7.44
C ARG A 56 5.75 10.46 6.60
N SER A 57 5.97 11.30 5.60
CA SER A 57 4.90 11.76 4.71
C SER A 57 4.31 10.62 3.91
N LEU A 58 5.14 9.75 3.34
CA LEU A 58 4.66 8.58 2.60
C LEU A 58 3.89 7.63 3.52
N SER A 59 4.36 7.41 4.74
CA SER A 59 3.65 6.60 5.73
C SER A 59 2.28 7.18 6.09
N ALA A 60 2.17 8.50 6.19
CA ALA A 60 0.89 9.18 6.41
C ALA A 60 -0.07 8.99 5.22
N PHE A 61 0.43 9.05 3.99
CA PHE A 61 -0.37 8.77 2.80
C PHE A 61 -0.83 7.30 2.74
N TYR A 62 0.02 6.35 3.09
CA TYR A 62 -0.38 4.95 3.20
C TYR A 62 -1.48 4.77 4.24
N ALA A 63 -1.38 5.42 5.38
CA ALA A 63 -2.41 5.37 6.42
C ALA A 63 -3.74 5.94 5.93
N LEU A 64 -3.72 7.05 5.17
CA LEU A 64 -4.91 7.62 4.55
C LEU A 64 -5.56 6.63 3.57
N VAL A 65 -4.77 6.02 2.70
CA VAL A 65 -5.26 5.00 1.76
C VAL A 65 -5.84 3.81 2.53
N GLY A 66 -5.19 3.38 3.60
CA GLY A 66 -5.69 2.33 4.47
C GLY A 66 -7.06 2.65 5.07
N ALA A 67 -7.22 3.87 5.59
CA ALA A 67 -8.50 4.33 6.12
C ALA A 67 -9.60 4.35 5.04
N LEU A 68 -9.28 4.81 3.82
CA LEU A 68 -10.21 4.77 2.68
C LEU A 68 -10.64 3.34 2.33
N CYS A 69 -9.71 2.39 2.32
CA CYS A 69 -10.02 0.98 2.09
C CYS A 69 -11.00 0.43 3.14
N LEU A 70 -10.81 0.78 4.41
CA LEU A 70 -11.70 0.34 5.48
C LEU A 70 -13.10 0.99 5.38
N VAL A 71 -13.17 2.25 4.98
CA VAL A 71 -14.45 2.93 4.70
C VAL A 71 -15.17 2.25 3.54
N MET A 72 -14.49 1.96 2.43
CA MET A 72 -15.07 1.24 1.30
C MET A 72 -15.55 -0.15 1.69
N ALA A 73 -14.82 -0.84 2.57
CA ALA A 73 -15.18 -2.17 3.06
C ALA A 73 -16.39 -2.15 4.01
N SER A 74 -16.69 -1.02 4.64
CA SER A 74 -17.80 -0.91 5.59
C SER A 74 -19.17 -0.88 4.93
N ASP A 75 -19.26 -0.38 3.69
CA ASP A 75 -20.50 -0.33 2.91
C ASP A 75 -20.16 -0.48 1.41
N LEU A 76 -19.93 -1.74 1.01
CA LEU A 76 -19.49 -2.04 -0.34
C LEU A 76 -20.48 -1.56 -1.40
N ASP A 77 -21.78 -1.70 -1.15
CA ASP A 77 -22.79 -1.33 -2.15
C ASP A 77 -22.79 0.17 -2.44
N ARG A 78 -22.65 0.96 -1.40
CA ARG A 78 -22.54 2.42 -1.51
C ARG A 78 -21.28 2.84 -2.25
N TYR A 79 -20.17 2.16 -1.99
CA TYR A 79 -18.85 2.57 -2.47
C TYR A 79 -18.34 1.80 -3.69
N ARG A 80 -19.17 0.94 -4.33
CA ARG A 80 -18.76 0.18 -5.53
C ARG A 80 -18.08 1.01 -6.61
N PRO A 81 -18.60 2.19 -7.00
CA PRO A 81 -17.92 3.01 -8.01
C PRO A 81 -16.52 3.46 -7.55
N LEU A 82 -16.37 3.75 -6.26
CA LEU A 82 -15.08 4.15 -5.69
C LEU A 82 -14.11 2.96 -5.62
N VAL A 83 -14.59 1.78 -5.26
CA VAL A 83 -13.78 0.54 -5.26
C VAL A 83 -13.27 0.24 -6.66
N ARG A 84 -14.13 0.40 -7.68
CA ARG A 84 -13.76 0.22 -9.09
C ARG A 84 -12.67 1.21 -9.52
N PHE A 85 -12.86 2.48 -9.22
CA PHE A 85 -11.86 3.52 -9.50
C PHE A 85 -10.55 3.26 -8.77
N PHE A 86 -10.62 2.89 -7.49
CA PHE A 86 -9.45 2.52 -6.70
C PHE A 86 -8.71 1.31 -7.31
N GLY A 87 -9.45 0.34 -7.84
CA GLY A 87 -8.88 -0.80 -8.55
C GLY A 87 -8.06 -0.40 -9.77
N VAL A 88 -8.58 0.54 -10.58
CA VAL A 88 -7.83 1.10 -11.71
C VAL A 88 -6.56 1.79 -11.23
N CYS A 89 -6.68 2.66 -10.23
CA CYS A 89 -5.53 3.39 -9.67
C CYS A 89 -4.49 2.42 -9.11
N LEU A 90 -4.91 1.38 -8.40
CA LEU A 90 -4.00 0.40 -7.81
C LEU A 90 -3.27 -0.41 -8.88
N ALA A 91 -3.95 -0.82 -9.95
CA ALA A 91 -3.33 -1.53 -11.06
C ALA A 91 -2.30 -0.65 -11.79
N LEU A 92 -2.64 0.60 -12.09
CA LEU A 92 -1.73 1.55 -12.73
C LEU A 92 -0.54 1.86 -11.82
N LEU A 93 -0.78 2.07 -10.53
CA LEU A 93 0.27 2.33 -9.56
C LEU A 93 1.21 1.13 -9.41
N GLY A 94 0.67 -0.09 -9.49
CA GLY A 94 1.48 -1.31 -9.49
C GLY A 94 2.44 -1.39 -10.67
N ILE A 95 2.01 -0.96 -11.84
CA ILE A 95 2.88 -0.86 -13.04
C ILE A 95 3.98 0.18 -12.81
N VAL A 96 3.61 1.36 -12.31
CA VAL A 96 4.57 2.43 -12.02
C VAL A 96 5.60 1.98 -10.98
N PHE A 97 5.15 1.39 -9.90
CA PHE A 97 6.05 0.92 -8.83
C PHE A 97 6.97 -0.20 -9.30
N THR A 98 6.53 -1.07 -10.19
CA THR A 98 7.40 -2.07 -10.80
C THR A 98 8.57 -1.40 -11.50
N GLY A 99 8.31 -0.38 -12.31
CA GLY A 99 9.35 0.38 -12.99
C GLY A 99 10.28 1.12 -12.03
N VAL A 100 9.73 1.78 -11.01
CA VAL A 100 10.50 2.51 -10.01
C VAL A 100 11.40 1.57 -9.20
N ASP A 101 10.85 0.44 -8.73
CA ASP A 101 11.60 -0.52 -7.92
C ASP A 101 12.74 -1.17 -8.70
N LEU A 102 12.50 -1.52 -9.96
CA LEU A 102 13.55 -2.05 -10.84
C LEU A 102 14.64 -1.02 -11.11
N ALA A 103 14.28 0.23 -11.37
CA ALA A 103 15.24 1.31 -11.61
C ALA A 103 16.03 1.65 -10.34
N ALA A 104 15.42 1.57 -9.16
CA ALA A 104 16.07 1.84 -7.88
C ALA A 104 16.90 0.67 -7.35
N GLY A 105 16.80 -0.51 -7.96
CA GLY A 105 17.52 -1.70 -7.51
C GLY A 105 17.00 -2.27 -6.19
N MET A 106 15.69 -2.17 -5.96
CA MET A 106 15.06 -2.73 -4.75
C MET A 106 15.17 -4.26 -4.71
N PRO A 107 15.17 -4.89 -3.52
CA PRO A 107 15.16 -6.34 -3.41
C PRO A 107 14.02 -6.98 -4.21
N TRP A 108 14.27 -8.12 -4.82
CA TRP A 108 13.28 -8.80 -5.70
C TRP A 108 11.94 -9.06 -5.00
N TRP A 109 11.97 -9.43 -3.71
CA TRP A 109 10.75 -9.70 -2.94
C TRP A 109 9.93 -8.43 -2.69
N TRP A 110 10.60 -7.29 -2.52
CA TRP A 110 9.94 -5.99 -2.38
C TRP A 110 9.23 -5.62 -3.67
N THR A 111 9.96 -5.67 -4.79
CA THR A 111 9.41 -5.39 -6.14
C THR A 111 8.22 -6.30 -6.45
N ALA A 112 8.33 -7.60 -6.18
CA ALA A 112 7.26 -8.56 -6.46
C ALA A 112 5.98 -8.26 -5.68
N LEU A 113 6.09 -7.86 -4.41
CA LEU A 113 4.94 -7.57 -3.56
C LEU A 113 4.32 -6.19 -3.86
N GLU A 114 5.15 -5.17 -4.08
CA GLU A 114 4.66 -3.81 -4.25
C GLU A 114 4.02 -3.59 -5.62
N GLY A 115 4.74 -3.88 -6.69
CA GLY A 115 4.29 -3.64 -8.06
C GLY A 115 3.42 -4.76 -8.62
N PRO A 116 4.01 -5.90 -9.01
CA PRO A 116 3.28 -7.01 -9.59
C PRO A 116 2.18 -7.58 -8.68
N GLY A 117 2.33 -7.49 -7.36
CA GLY A 117 1.30 -7.90 -6.41
C GLY A 117 0.08 -6.97 -6.40
N ALA A 118 0.26 -5.69 -6.63
CA ALA A 118 -0.83 -4.71 -6.67
C ALA A 118 -1.69 -4.83 -7.94
N VAL A 119 -1.11 -5.21 -9.07
CA VAL A 119 -1.82 -5.30 -10.36
C VAL A 119 -2.99 -6.29 -10.30
N PRO A 120 -2.84 -7.55 -9.89
CA PRO A 120 -3.96 -8.47 -9.82
C PRO A 120 -5.01 -8.08 -8.78
N VAL A 121 -4.61 -7.49 -7.67
CA VAL A 121 -5.57 -6.99 -6.66
C VAL A 121 -6.39 -5.84 -7.24
N GLY A 122 -5.75 -4.90 -7.91
CA GLY A 122 -6.45 -3.80 -8.59
C GLY A 122 -7.37 -4.29 -9.69
N ALA A 123 -6.93 -5.24 -10.51
CA ALA A 123 -7.75 -5.87 -11.53
C ALA A 123 -8.96 -6.59 -10.93
N TYR A 124 -8.78 -7.29 -9.82
CA TYR A 124 -9.88 -7.93 -9.12
C TYR A 124 -10.92 -6.92 -8.64
N PHE A 125 -10.49 -5.82 -8.04
CA PHE A 125 -11.39 -4.73 -7.63
C PHE A 125 -12.17 -4.15 -8.81
N LEU A 126 -11.48 -3.93 -9.93
CA LEU A 126 -12.10 -3.40 -11.14
C LEU A 126 -13.16 -4.35 -11.72
N LEU A 127 -12.84 -5.64 -11.80
CA LEU A 127 -13.67 -6.62 -12.50
C LEU A 127 -14.84 -7.15 -11.66
N THR A 128 -14.74 -7.11 -10.34
CA THR A 128 -15.75 -7.69 -9.44
C THR A 128 -16.58 -6.65 -8.68
N SER A 129 -16.20 -5.39 -8.73
CA SER A 129 -17.00 -4.30 -8.13
C SER A 129 -18.02 -3.66 -9.14
#